data_3843bd4111892ff1eeae734b785a65c3
#
_entry.id   3843bd4111892ff1eeae734b785a65c3
#
_cell.length_a   1.000
_cell.length_b   1.000
_cell.length_c   1.000
_cell.angle_alpha   90.00
_cell.angle_beta   90.00
_cell.angle_gamma   90.00
#
_symmetry.space_group_name_H-M   'P 1'
#
loop_
_entity.id
_entity.type
_entity.pdbx_description
1 polymer ?
#
loop_
_entity_poly.entity_id
_entity_poly.type
_entity_poly.pdbx_seq_one_letter_code
_entity_poly.pdbx_strand_id
1 'polypeptide(L)'
;MGELTIPVLPCRTLEPVLDFYTALGFDVTFRQSSPNPYAVVSRGDVQLHFFGMRRYEPAASYSTCVLRTDDVDALHEAFRAGLKAAYGRVPTRGLPRLGALRTASHGVRQFLMTDPGGNCVRVAQDLGGDQHHRPAPPGAVARALHQAALFADSREDPAAAARVLDRVLDRVPGPVPGPVPGRTREAAGPEPSGPEPSGTEPAGPEPSGTEPAGPEPADPAAPRPTAVELLRLLVLRADVARRLGDERTAADALARARAVALDGAGRREARDDLRRLRELEED
;
A
#
# COMPACT_ATOMS: atom_id res chain seq x y z
N MET A 1 -27.64 30.23 2.02
CA MET A 1 -26.30 29.63 1.78
C MET A 1 -26.00 28.78 3.00
N GLY A 2 -25.61 27.54 2.80
CA GLY A 2 -25.14 26.67 3.88
C GLY A 2 -23.64 26.90 4.17
N GLU A 3 -23.17 26.41 5.30
CA GLU A 3 -21.75 26.42 5.66
C GLU A 3 -20.98 25.46 4.73
N LEU A 4 -19.75 25.84 4.35
CA LEU A 4 -18.83 25.05 3.54
C LEU A 4 -17.51 24.90 4.28
N THR A 5 -17.04 23.68 4.44
CA THR A 5 -15.70 23.41 4.99
C THR A 5 -14.71 23.25 3.84
N ILE A 6 -13.61 24.00 3.90
CA ILE A 6 -12.55 23.94 2.89
C ILE A 6 -11.25 23.48 3.57
N PRO A 7 -10.61 22.40 3.13
CA PRO A 7 -9.33 21.99 3.66
C PRO A 7 -8.23 22.97 3.24
N VAL A 8 -7.38 23.37 4.21
CA VAL A 8 -6.19 24.20 3.98
C VAL A 8 -4.97 23.37 4.31
N LEU A 9 -4.23 22.95 3.29
CA LEU A 9 -3.19 21.93 3.36
C LEU A 9 -1.80 22.55 3.27
N PRO A 10 -0.83 22.12 4.08
CA PRO A 10 0.53 22.64 4.02
C PRO A 10 1.31 22.07 2.82
N CYS A 11 2.26 22.84 2.33
CA CYS A 11 3.28 22.36 1.41
C CYS A 11 4.60 23.11 1.64
N ARG A 12 5.72 22.57 1.17
CA ARG A 12 7.01 23.25 1.24
C ARG A 12 7.07 24.41 0.23
N THR A 13 6.66 24.14 -0.99
CA THR A 13 6.54 25.09 -2.11
C THR A 13 5.25 24.83 -2.88
N LEU A 14 4.68 25.85 -3.51
CA LEU A 14 3.41 25.74 -4.21
C LEU A 14 3.54 25.03 -5.56
N GLU A 15 4.61 25.29 -6.30
CA GLU A 15 4.75 24.85 -7.70
C GLU A 15 4.50 23.35 -7.89
N PRO A 16 5.21 22.43 -7.20
CA PRO A 16 5.01 21.00 -7.42
C PRO A 16 3.57 20.53 -7.09
N VAL A 17 2.93 21.19 -6.11
CA VAL A 17 1.54 20.88 -5.73
C VAL A 17 0.58 21.35 -6.81
N LEU A 18 0.77 22.56 -7.33
CA LEU A 18 -0.08 23.10 -8.40
C LEU A 18 0.05 22.28 -9.68
N ASP A 19 1.26 21.90 -10.08
CA ASP A 19 1.52 21.05 -11.24
C ASP A 19 0.82 19.68 -11.10
N PHE A 20 0.89 19.11 -9.90
CA PHE A 20 0.23 17.83 -9.61
C PHE A 20 -1.29 17.93 -9.73
N TYR A 21 -1.92 18.93 -9.09
CA TYR A 21 -3.37 19.09 -9.17
C TYR A 21 -3.85 19.51 -10.57
N THR A 22 -3.06 20.28 -11.30
CA THR A 22 -3.33 20.58 -12.72
C THR A 22 -3.33 19.31 -13.57
N ALA A 23 -2.37 18.41 -13.34
CA ALA A 23 -2.36 17.10 -14.01
C ALA A 23 -3.59 16.24 -13.68
N LEU A 24 -4.20 16.43 -12.51
CA LEU A 24 -5.46 15.78 -12.11
C LEU A 24 -6.71 16.48 -12.66
N GLY A 25 -6.56 17.57 -13.43
CA GLY A 25 -7.65 18.34 -14.02
C GLY A 25 -8.29 19.34 -13.06
N PHE A 26 -7.54 19.83 -12.08
CA PHE A 26 -7.93 21.00 -11.29
C PHE A 26 -7.43 22.28 -11.94
N ASP A 27 -8.20 23.33 -11.83
CA ASP A 27 -7.85 24.68 -12.24
C ASP A 27 -7.24 25.45 -11.06
N VAL A 28 -6.16 26.19 -11.30
CA VAL A 28 -5.60 27.14 -10.31
C VAL A 28 -6.43 28.41 -10.34
N THR A 29 -7.31 28.58 -9.34
CA THR A 29 -8.26 29.72 -9.28
C THR A 29 -7.71 30.91 -8.49
N PHE A 30 -6.70 30.66 -7.65
CA PHE A 30 -6.00 31.74 -6.92
C PHE A 30 -4.54 31.35 -6.69
N ARG A 31 -3.64 32.34 -6.77
CA ARG A 31 -2.24 32.17 -6.43
C ARG A 31 -1.65 33.46 -5.88
N GLN A 32 -0.96 33.35 -4.75
CA GLN A 32 -0.22 34.43 -4.10
C GLN A 32 1.18 33.92 -3.72
N SER A 33 2.22 34.67 -4.06
CA SER A 33 3.61 34.31 -3.73
C SER A 33 4.13 35.06 -2.49
N SER A 34 3.64 36.27 -2.24
CA SER A 34 4.07 37.13 -1.15
C SER A 34 2.87 37.91 -0.57
N PRO A 35 2.84 38.19 0.72
CA PRO A 35 3.87 37.91 1.74
C PRO A 35 3.89 36.42 2.18
N ASN A 36 2.76 35.73 2.07
CA ASN A 36 2.62 34.30 2.42
C ASN A 36 2.24 33.53 1.17
N PRO A 37 3.04 32.54 0.75
CA PRO A 37 2.68 31.71 -0.39
C PRO A 37 1.36 30.99 -0.13
N TYR A 38 0.39 31.18 -1.02
CA TYR A 38 -0.96 30.61 -0.89
C TYR A 38 -1.56 30.37 -2.27
N ALA A 39 -2.27 29.26 -2.42
CA ALA A 39 -2.95 28.95 -3.67
C ALA A 39 -4.27 28.20 -3.43
N VAL A 40 -5.15 28.30 -4.41
CA VAL A 40 -6.42 27.58 -4.46
C VAL A 40 -6.49 26.82 -5.76
N VAL A 41 -6.86 25.55 -5.68
CA VAL A 41 -7.22 24.75 -6.84
C VAL A 41 -8.66 24.29 -6.73
N SER A 42 -9.37 24.22 -7.87
CA SER A 42 -10.78 23.83 -7.91
C SER A 42 -11.07 22.88 -9.05
N ARG A 43 -11.97 21.91 -8.83
CA ARG A 43 -12.47 20.98 -9.83
C ARG A 43 -13.94 20.66 -9.52
N GLY A 44 -14.87 21.17 -10.32
CA GLY A 44 -16.30 21.14 -9.98
C GLY A 44 -16.52 21.83 -8.64
N ASP A 45 -17.22 21.17 -7.72
CA ASP A 45 -17.50 21.69 -6.38
C ASP A 45 -16.35 21.48 -5.38
N VAL A 46 -15.29 20.78 -5.78
CA VAL A 46 -14.12 20.54 -4.93
C VAL A 46 -13.20 21.74 -4.94
N GLN A 47 -12.87 22.26 -3.76
CA GLN A 47 -11.90 23.32 -3.57
C GLN A 47 -10.86 22.88 -2.52
N LEU A 48 -9.58 23.01 -2.86
CA LEU A 48 -8.45 22.73 -1.96
C LEU A 48 -7.56 23.94 -1.90
N HIS A 49 -7.20 24.34 -0.70
CA HIS A 49 -6.31 25.46 -0.45
C HIS A 49 -4.94 24.96 0.02
N PHE A 50 -3.89 25.64 -0.40
CA PHE A 50 -2.51 25.32 -0.03
C PHE A 50 -1.79 26.54 0.51
N PHE A 51 -0.98 26.32 1.57
CA PHE A 51 -0.11 27.35 2.09
C PHE A 51 1.33 26.85 2.17
N GLY A 52 2.27 27.70 1.74
CA GLY A 52 3.70 27.39 1.69
C GLY A 52 4.39 27.60 3.02
N MET A 53 5.13 26.58 3.47
CA MET A 53 5.94 26.61 4.70
C MET A 53 7.37 26.17 4.40
N ARG A 54 8.35 27.09 4.35
CA ARG A 54 9.74 26.80 3.94
C ARG A 54 10.43 25.65 4.69
N ARG A 55 10.07 25.43 5.97
CA ARG A 55 10.66 24.38 6.83
C ARG A 55 9.77 23.13 6.93
N TYR A 56 8.71 23.05 6.13
CA TYR A 56 7.83 21.92 6.12
C TYR A 56 8.50 20.71 5.47
N GLU A 57 8.35 19.55 6.10
CA GLU A 57 8.87 18.27 5.59
C GLU A 57 7.70 17.40 5.07
N PRO A 58 7.51 17.33 3.75
CA PRO A 58 6.39 16.59 3.17
C PRO A 58 6.34 15.12 3.53
N ALA A 59 7.48 14.45 3.70
CA ALA A 59 7.56 13.04 4.06
C ALA A 59 7.07 12.75 5.48
N ALA A 60 7.06 13.77 6.35
CA ALA A 60 6.57 13.68 7.72
C ALA A 60 5.15 14.25 7.90
N SER A 61 4.43 14.49 6.80
CA SER A 61 3.07 15.04 6.85
C SER A 61 2.05 14.06 7.41
N TYR A 62 1.20 14.56 8.28
CA TYR A 62 -0.02 13.87 8.75
C TYR A 62 -1.31 14.53 8.25
N SER A 63 -1.18 15.51 7.33
CA SER A 63 -2.33 16.23 6.80
C SER A 63 -3.16 15.31 5.91
N THR A 64 -4.47 15.27 6.17
CA THR A 64 -5.39 14.45 5.40
C THR A 64 -6.74 15.14 5.22
N CYS A 65 -7.40 14.85 4.10
CA CYS A 65 -8.80 15.20 3.89
C CYS A 65 -9.53 14.09 3.11
N VAL A 66 -10.85 14.14 3.14
CA VAL A 66 -11.71 13.21 2.40
C VAL A 66 -12.46 13.96 1.32
N LEU A 67 -12.31 13.52 0.08
CA LEU A 67 -13.09 13.94 -1.06
C LEU A 67 -14.16 12.88 -1.32
N ARG A 68 -15.44 13.27 -1.28
CA ARG A 68 -16.56 12.38 -1.61
C ARG A 68 -16.96 12.58 -3.07
N THR A 69 -17.26 11.49 -3.76
CA THR A 69 -17.71 11.48 -5.15
C THR A 69 -18.75 10.38 -5.36
N ASP A 70 -19.60 10.57 -6.36
CA ASP A 70 -20.60 9.57 -6.77
C ASP A 70 -20.03 8.58 -7.80
N ASP A 71 -18.85 8.86 -8.39
CA ASP A 71 -18.18 7.98 -9.34
C ASP A 71 -16.66 7.98 -9.10
N VAL A 72 -16.23 7.18 -8.13
CA VAL A 72 -14.83 7.05 -7.76
C VAL A 72 -14.02 6.32 -8.85
N ASP A 73 -14.65 5.41 -9.61
CA ASP A 73 -14.00 4.68 -10.69
C ASP A 73 -13.60 5.62 -11.84
N ALA A 74 -14.54 6.44 -12.32
CA ALA A 74 -14.25 7.42 -13.37
C ALA A 74 -13.23 8.45 -12.91
N LEU A 75 -13.30 8.90 -11.64
CA LEU A 75 -12.37 9.87 -11.10
C LEU A 75 -10.95 9.29 -10.97
N HIS A 76 -10.82 8.04 -10.50
CA HIS A 76 -9.54 7.34 -10.44
C HIS A 76 -8.90 7.19 -11.82
N GLU A 77 -9.70 6.80 -12.82
CA GLU A 77 -9.22 6.66 -14.21
C GLU A 77 -8.78 8.00 -14.80
N ALA A 78 -9.55 9.08 -14.58
CA ALA A 78 -9.18 10.42 -15.01
C ALA A 78 -7.85 10.88 -14.38
N PHE A 79 -7.66 10.63 -13.07
CA PHE A 79 -6.42 10.96 -12.37
C PHE A 79 -5.24 10.15 -12.88
N ARG A 80 -5.44 8.84 -13.13
CA ARG A 80 -4.40 8.00 -13.76
C ARG A 80 -3.98 8.52 -15.12
N ALA A 81 -4.94 8.83 -15.97
CA ALA A 81 -4.68 9.35 -17.31
C ALA A 81 -3.90 10.67 -17.27
N GLY A 82 -4.31 11.60 -16.40
CA GLY A 82 -3.64 12.88 -16.22
C GLY A 82 -2.22 12.74 -15.69
N LEU A 83 -2.01 11.89 -14.66
CA LEU A 83 -0.68 11.61 -14.12
C LEU A 83 0.22 10.91 -15.15
N LYS A 84 -0.31 9.94 -15.92
CA LYS A 84 0.44 9.29 -16.99
C LYS A 84 0.86 10.29 -18.07
N ALA A 85 0.00 11.22 -18.45
CA ALA A 85 0.31 12.28 -19.42
C ALA A 85 1.39 13.24 -18.89
N ALA A 86 1.30 13.65 -17.61
CA ALA A 86 2.21 14.62 -17.01
C ALA A 86 3.57 14.02 -16.60
N TYR A 87 3.59 12.79 -16.08
CA TYR A 87 4.78 12.15 -15.51
C TYR A 87 5.32 11.00 -16.37
N GLY A 88 4.69 10.67 -17.50
CA GLY A 88 5.03 9.50 -18.33
C GLY A 88 4.59 8.16 -17.75
N ARG A 89 4.20 8.14 -16.49
CA ARG A 89 3.75 6.96 -15.73
C ARG A 89 2.79 7.37 -14.62
N VAL A 90 2.11 6.41 -14.00
CA VAL A 90 1.35 6.63 -12.77
C VAL A 90 2.30 6.44 -11.59
N PRO A 91 2.61 7.47 -10.77
CA PRO A 91 3.49 7.31 -9.63
C PRO A 91 2.80 6.45 -8.55
N THR A 92 3.45 5.36 -8.12
CA THR A 92 2.93 4.42 -7.12
C THR A 92 3.66 4.46 -5.79
N ARG A 93 4.81 5.15 -5.74
CA ARG A 93 5.70 5.28 -4.56
C ARG A 93 6.25 6.69 -4.42
N GLY A 94 6.76 7.01 -3.24
CA GLY A 94 7.31 8.34 -2.94
C GLY A 94 6.25 9.44 -2.89
N LEU A 95 6.64 10.64 -3.25
CA LEU A 95 5.78 11.82 -3.37
C LEU A 95 5.94 12.44 -4.77
N PRO A 96 4.85 12.64 -5.52
CA PRO A 96 3.49 12.19 -5.24
C PRO A 96 3.27 10.70 -5.50
N ARG A 97 2.15 10.15 -5.02
CA ARG A 97 1.72 8.79 -5.36
C ARG A 97 0.21 8.65 -5.48
N LEU A 98 -0.23 7.74 -6.33
CA LEU A 98 -1.62 7.32 -6.47
C LEU A 98 -1.76 5.86 -6.01
N GLY A 99 -2.61 5.63 -5.01
CA GLY A 99 -2.91 4.30 -4.48
C GLY A 99 -3.89 3.52 -5.35
N ALA A 100 -3.97 2.21 -5.10
CA ALA A 100 -4.92 1.33 -5.77
C ALA A 100 -6.37 1.67 -5.38
N LEU A 101 -7.27 1.60 -6.36
CA LEU A 101 -8.71 1.68 -6.12
C LEU A 101 -9.22 0.37 -5.53
N ARG A 102 -9.84 0.41 -4.36
CA ARG A 102 -10.30 -0.76 -3.60
C ARG A 102 -11.64 -0.51 -2.95
N THR A 103 -12.39 -1.59 -2.75
CA THR A 103 -13.57 -1.56 -1.89
C THR A 103 -13.17 -1.99 -0.49
N ALA A 104 -13.33 -1.10 0.47
CA ALA A 104 -13.05 -1.37 1.88
C ALA A 104 -14.15 -2.27 2.49
N SER A 105 -13.82 -2.95 3.59
CA SER A 105 -14.74 -3.88 4.27
C SER A 105 -16.03 -3.24 4.81
N HIS A 106 -16.03 -1.93 4.98
CA HIS A 106 -17.19 -1.14 5.41
C HIS A 106 -18.03 -0.58 4.26
N GLY A 107 -17.87 -1.12 3.03
CA GLY A 107 -18.72 -0.77 1.89
C GLY A 107 -18.36 0.54 1.18
N VAL A 108 -17.23 1.17 1.53
CA VAL A 108 -16.72 2.36 0.84
C VAL A 108 -15.74 1.94 -0.25
N ARG A 109 -15.97 2.38 -1.48
CA ARG A 109 -15.02 2.23 -2.57
C ARG A 109 -14.13 3.47 -2.62
N GLN A 110 -12.81 3.29 -2.56
CA GLN A 110 -11.88 4.40 -2.35
C GLN A 110 -10.49 4.14 -2.91
N PHE A 111 -9.76 5.23 -3.12
CA PHE A 111 -8.31 5.23 -3.27
C PHE A 111 -7.71 6.37 -2.46
N LEU A 112 -6.43 6.26 -2.16
CA LEU A 112 -5.65 7.32 -1.52
C LEU A 112 -4.70 7.89 -2.54
N MET A 113 -4.53 9.20 -2.53
CA MET A 113 -3.44 9.86 -3.21
C MET A 113 -2.65 10.72 -2.21
N THR A 114 -1.35 10.77 -2.37
CA THR A 114 -0.50 11.66 -1.59
C THR A 114 0.13 12.65 -2.56
N ASP A 115 -0.08 13.93 -2.31
CA ASP A 115 0.42 15.00 -3.16
C ASP A 115 1.92 15.30 -2.90
N PRO A 116 2.58 16.18 -3.68
CA PRO A 116 3.98 16.56 -3.43
C PRO A 116 4.21 17.27 -2.09
N GLY A 117 3.16 17.83 -1.48
CA GLY A 117 3.19 18.38 -0.12
C GLY A 117 3.10 17.32 0.97
N GLY A 118 2.95 16.04 0.61
CA GLY A 118 2.76 14.96 1.57
C GLY A 118 1.33 14.84 2.12
N ASN A 119 0.38 15.60 1.58
CA ASN A 119 -1.00 15.56 2.05
C ASN A 119 -1.71 14.33 1.48
N CYS A 120 -2.30 13.53 2.36
CA CYS A 120 -3.08 12.36 1.97
C CYS A 120 -4.53 12.76 1.68
N VAL A 121 -4.93 12.68 0.41
CA VAL A 121 -6.31 12.88 0.00
C VAL A 121 -6.97 11.52 -0.23
N ARG A 122 -7.95 11.21 0.58
CA ARG A 122 -8.78 10.02 0.43
C ARG A 122 -9.96 10.35 -0.48
N VAL A 123 -10.02 9.73 -1.64
CA VAL A 123 -11.16 9.87 -2.56
C VAL A 123 -12.07 8.67 -2.38
N ALA A 124 -13.32 8.91 -2.05
CA ALA A 124 -14.24 7.87 -1.58
C ALA A 124 -15.65 8.03 -2.15
N GLN A 125 -16.24 6.89 -2.51
CA GLN A 125 -17.65 6.73 -2.85
C GLN A 125 -18.30 5.79 -1.86
N ASP A 126 -19.45 6.21 -1.33
CA ASP A 126 -20.30 5.39 -0.50
C ASP A 126 -21.16 4.50 -1.40
N LEU A 127 -20.99 3.19 -1.30
CA LEU A 127 -21.77 2.23 -2.09
C LEU A 127 -23.12 1.88 -1.46
N GLY A 128 -23.48 2.57 -0.37
CA GLY A 128 -24.65 2.22 0.44
C GLY A 128 -24.43 0.98 1.28
N GLY A 129 -24.73 1.04 2.53
CA GLY A 129 -24.56 -0.05 3.47
C GLY A 129 -24.27 0.46 4.88
N ASP A 130 -24.25 -0.46 5.81
CA ASP A 130 -23.88 -0.17 7.18
C ASP A 130 -22.39 0.18 7.24
N GLN A 131 -22.05 1.44 7.54
CA GLN A 131 -20.68 1.93 7.65
C GLN A 131 -19.93 1.41 8.89
N HIS A 132 -20.55 0.54 9.67
CA HIS A 132 -19.87 -0.10 10.78
C HIS A 132 -18.74 -1.01 10.28
N HIS A 133 -17.65 -1.00 11.00
CA HIS A 133 -16.55 -1.91 10.76
C HIS A 133 -17.05 -3.35 10.77
N ARG A 134 -17.12 -3.96 9.59
CA ARG A 134 -17.41 -5.39 9.50
C ARG A 134 -16.30 -6.15 10.21
N PRO A 135 -16.63 -7.20 10.96
CA PRO A 135 -15.61 -8.06 11.53
C PRO A 135 -14.67 -8.55 10.42
N ALA A 136 -13.43 -8.83 10.79
CA ALA A 136 -12.46 -9.37 9.84
C ALA A 136 -13.08 -10.58 9.12
N PRO A 137 -12.90 -10.71 7.78
CA PRO A 137 -13.54 -11.77 7.02
C PRO A 137 -13.13 -13.15 7.56
N PRO A 138 -14.00 -14.16 7.44
CA PRO A 138 -13.66 -15.52 7.82
C PRO A 138 -12.53 -16.07 6.93
N GLY A 139 -11.68 -16.94 7.47
CA GLY A 139 -10.54 -17.49 6.74
C GLY A 139 -9.23 -16.75 6.98
N ALA A 140 -8.14 -17.50 7.15
CA ALA A 140 -6.83 -16.97 7.50
C ALA A 140 -6.27 -16.04 6.40
N VAL A 141 -6.42 -16.43 5.13
CA VAL A 141 -5.94 -15.65 3.97
C VAL A 141 -6.70 -14.34 3.83
N ALA A 142 -8.03 -14.39 3.91
CA ALA A 142 -8.87 -13.20 3.81
C ALA A 142 -8.62 -12.21 4.96
N ARG A 143 -8.39 -12.71 6.19
CA ARG A 143 -7.98 -11.89 7.34
C ARG A 143 -6.61 -11.24 7.13
N ALA A 144 -5.63 -12.00 6.61
CA ALA A 144 -4.30 -11.48 6.33
C ALA A 144 -4.34 -10.38 5.26
N LEU A 145 -5.07 -10.57 4.17
CA LEU A 145 -5.29 -9.55 3.14
C LEU A 145 -5.93 -8.28 3.73
N HIS A 146 -6.98 -8.44 4.52
CA HIS A 146 -7.64 -7.33 5.20
C HIS A 146 -6.68 -6.57 6.12
N GLN A 147 -5.94 -7.30 6.96
CA GLN A 147 -4.99 -6.72 7.90
C GLN A 147 -3.82 -6.02 7.20
N ALA A 148 -3.26 -6.66 6.15
CA ALA A 148 -2.18 -6.06 5.36
C ALA A 148 -2.63 -4.78 4.65
N ALA A 149 -3.85 -4.76 4.08
CA ALA A 149 -4.41 -3.56 3.48
C ALA A 149 -4.62 -2.43 4.51
N LEU A 150 -5.06 -2.74 5.73
CA LEU A 150 -5.17 -1.75 6.81
C LEU A 150 -3.81 -1.16 7.19
N PHE A 151 -2.77 -1.99 7.30
CA PHE A 151 -1.42 -1.50 7.59
C PHE A 151 -0.89 -0.64 6.44
N ALA A 152 -1.03 -1.10 5.19
CA ALA A 152 -0.50 -0.39 4.03
C ALA A 152 -1.20 0.95 3.78
N ASP A 153 -2.54 1.00 3.91
CA ASP A 153 -3.34 2.13 3.42
C ASP A 153 -3.87 3.03 4.55
N SER A 154 -4.16 2.47 5.75
CA SER A 154 -4.75 3.27 6.84
C SER A 154 -3.74 3.68 7.90
N ARG A 155 -2.72 2.86 8.13
CA ARG A 155 -1.67 3.14 9.13
C ARG A 155 -0.36 3.63 8.49
N GLU A 156 -0.27 3.58 7.16
CA GLU A 156 0.95 3.90 6.41
C GLU A 156 2.19 3.16 6.92
N ASP A 157 1.99 1.91 7.40
CA ASP A 157 3.06 1.01 7.87
C ASP A 157 3.27 -0.14 6.87
N PRO A 158 3.99 0.11 5.77
CA PRO A 158 4.27 -0.91 4.76
C PRO A 158 5.12 -2.07 5.33
N ALA A 159 5.92 -1.82 6.37
CA ALA A 159 6.73 -2.87 6.98
C ALA A 159 5.86 -3.87 7.75
N ALA A 160 4.86 -3.40 8.50
CA ALA A 160 3.89 -4.30 9.13
C ALA A 160 3.05 -5.06 8.10
N ALA A 161 2.63 -4.40 7.01
CA ALA A 161 1.92 -5.04 5.92
C ALA A 161 2.76 -6.18 5.29
N ALA A 162 4.05 -5.94 5.02
CA ALA A 162 4.98 -6.95 4.49
C ALA A 162 5.03 -8.19 5.39
N ARG A 163 5.25 -8.00 6.70
CA ARG A 163 5.30 -9.12 7.66
C ARG A 163 4.04 -9.99 7.66
N VAL A 164 2.86 -9.37 7.52
CA VAL A 164 1.59 -10.11 7.44
C VAL A 164 1.51 -10.93 6.15
N LEU A 165 1.88 -10.33 5.01
CA LEU A 165 1.83 -10.97 3.70
C LEU A 165 2.83 -12.11 3.59
N ASP A 166 4.06 -11.92 4.06
CA ASP A 166 5.13 -12.92 4.02
C ASP A 166 4.74 -14.19 4.78
N ARG A 167 4.15 -14.08 5.97
CA ARG A 167 3.66 -15.24 6.74
C ARG A 167 2.68 -16.13 5.98
N VAL A 168 1.88 -15.55 5.08
CA VAL A 168 0.94 -16.33 4.26
C VAL A 168 1.63 -16.84 3.00
N LEU A 169 2.43 -16.02 2.34
CA LEU A 169 3.10 -16.36 1.09
C LEU A 169 4.18 -17.44 1.27
N ASP A 170 4.87 -17.49 2.42
CA ASP A 170 5.86 -18.51 2.76
C ASP A 170 5.26 -19.93 2.86
N ARG A 171 3.95 -20.03 3.11
CA ARG A 171 3.21 -21.30 3.16
C ARG A 171 2.66 -21.73 1.79
N VAL A 172 2.75 -20.87 0.79
CA VAL A 172 2.34 -21.18 -0.59
C VAL A 172 3.58 -21.70 -1.34
N PRO A 173 3.61 -22.97 -1.76
CA PRO A 173 4.72 -23.48 -2.55
C PRO A 173 4.93 -22.58 -3.78
N GLY A 174 6.12 -22.03 -3.91
CA GLY A 174 6.49 -21.33 -5.15
C GLY A 174 6.49 -22.32 -6.33
N PRO A 175 6.45 -21.84 -7.58
CA PRO A 175 6.73 -22.71 -8.71
C PRO A 175 8.09 -23.38 -8.45
N VAL A 176 8.09 -24.71 -8.46
CA VAL A 176 9.32 -25.50 -8.27
C VAL A 176 10.30 -25.04 -9.34
N PRO A 177 11.47 -24.45 -9.00
CA PRO A 177 12.46 -24.14 -10.01
C PRO A 177 12.79 -25.43 -10.75
N GLY A 178 12.63 -25.42 -12.07
CA GLY A 178 13.03 -26.55 -12.89
C GLY A 178 14.49 -26.93 -12.57
N PRO A 179 14.90 -28.19 -12.74
CA PRO A 179 16.25 -28.64 -12.38
C PRO A 179 17.28 -27.77 -13.08
N VAL A 180 18.09 -27.05 -12.29
CA VAL A 180 19.24 -26.29 -12.80
C VAL A 180 20.24 -27.30 -13.26
N PRO A 181 20.60 -27.38 -14.56
CA PRO A 181 21.64 -28.32 -15.02
C PRO A 181 23.00 -27.81 -14.51
N GLY A 182 23.66 -28.63 -13.70
CA GLY A 182 25.09 -28.56 -13.47
C GLY A 182 25.56 -27.76 -12.25
N ARG A 183 25.35 -28.29 -11.03
CA ARG A 183 26.28 -28.13 -9.93
C ARG A 183 26.60 -29.50 -9.34
N THR A 184 27.78 -30.04 -9.67
CA THR A 184 28.42 -31.15 -8.96
C THR A 184 28.59 -30.77 -7.49
N ARG A 185 28.06 -31.60 -6.62
CA ARG A 185 28.28 -31.55 -5.18
C ARG A 185 29.75 -31.81 -4.88
N GLU A 186 30.45 -30.79 -4.44
CA GLU A 186 31.73 -30.95 -3.79
C GLU A 186 31.52 -31.39 -2.34
N ALA A 187 32.17 -32.46 -1.93
CA ALA A 187 31.98 -33.09 -0.64
C ALA A 187 32.57 -32.21 0.48
N ALA A 188 31.77 -31.93 1.48
CA ALA A 188 32.20 -31.24 2.69
C ALA A 188 33.04 -32.18 3.56
N GLY A 189 34.27 -31.75 3.91
CA GLY A 189 35.15 -32.41 4.88
C GLY A 189 34.69 -32.20 6.33
N PRO A 190 35.23 -32.95 7.30
CA PRO A 190 34.72 -32.98 8.67
C PRO A 190 35.09 -31.74 9.48
N GLU A 191 34.14 -31.26 10.30
CA GLU A 191 34.31 -30.14 11.23
C GLU A 191 35.20 -30.51 12.44
N PRO A 192 36.03 -29.59 12.96
CA PRO A 192 36.78 -29.79 14.19
C PRO A 192 35.94 -29.44 15.43
N SER A 193 35.91 -30.33 16.38
CA SER A 193 35.34 -30.19 17.72
C SER A 193 36.17 -29.20 18.56
N GLY A 194 35.54 -28.12 19.06
CA GLY A 194 36.10 -27.18 20.03
C GLY A 194 35.41 -27.30 21.40
N PRO A 195 36.08 -26.97 22.52
CA PRO A 195 35.63 -27.29 23.87
C PRO A 195 34.62 -26.33 24.45
N GLU A 196 33.71 -26.85 25.27
CA GLU A 196 32.71 -26.09 26.06
C GLU A 196 33.37 -25.26 27.18
N PRO A 197 32.88 -24.05 27.45
CA PRO A 197 33.19 -23.36 28.69
C PRO A 197 32.09 -23.57 29.75
N SER A 198 32.45 -24.13 30.87
CA SER A 198 31.70 -24.13 32.12
C SER A 198 31.76 -22.74 32.78
N GLY A 199 30.61 -22.13 33.00
CA GLY A 199 30.48 -20.88 33.73
C GLY A 199 29.17 -20.85 34.54
N THR A 200 29.28 -21.00 35.83
CA THR A 200 28.23 -20.89 36.81
C THR A 200 28.00 -19.40 37.14
N GLU A 201 26.78 -18.91 37.00
CA GLU A 201 26.39 -17.54 37.44
C GLU A 201 25.14 -17.52 38.32
N PRO A 202 25.07 -16.62 39.32
CA PRO A 202 24.05 -16.68 40.36
C PRO A 202 22.73 -16.02 39.98
N ALA A 203 21.65 -16.60 40.49
CA ALA A 203 20.27 -16.16 40.35
C ALA A 203 20.01 -14.76 40.91
N GLY A 204 19.48 -13.87 40.06
CA GLY A 204 18.84 -12.60 40.44
C GLY A 204 17.31 -12.69 40.32
N PRO A 205 16.53 -11.83 41.01
CA PRO A 205 15.08 -12.00 41.15
C PRO A 205 14.34 -11.70 39.82
N GLU A 206 13.40 -12.57 39.49
CA GLU A 206 12.53 -12.47 38.33
C GLU A 206 11.55 -11.28 38.43
N PRO A 207 11.40 -10.47 37.35
CA PRO A 207 10.23 -9.62 37.21
C PRO A 207 9.08 -10.44 36.61
N SER A 208 7.95 -10.50 37.28
CA SER A 208 6.69 -11.03 36.78
C SER A 208 6.18 -10.16 35.65
N GLY A 209 6.58 -10.49 34.41
CA GLY A 209 6.06 -9.95 33.17
C GLY A 209 5.32 -11.07 32.44
N THR A 210 4.04 -10.84 32.17
CA THR A 210 3.24 -11.72 31.32
C THR A 210 3.94 -11.85 29.95
N GLU A 211 4.53 -13.00 29.65
CA GLU A 211 5.11 -13.29 28.36
C GLU A 211 4.05 -13.16 27.26
N PRO A 212 4.37 -12.46 26.15
CA PRO A 212 3.52 -12.55 24.98
C PRO A 212 3.56 -13.98 24.46
N ALA A 213 2.38 -14.59 24.31
CA ALA A 213 2.22 -15.93 23.78
C ALA A 213 3.12 -16.13 22.56
N GLY A 214 4.01 -17.11 22.64
CA GLY A 214 4.92 -17.51 21.57
C GLY A 214 4.12 -17.87 20.31
N PRO A 215 4.76 -17.90 19.13
CA PRO A 215 4.08 -18.22 17.89
C PRO A 215 3.44 -19.61 17.99
N GLU A 216 2.10 -19.66 17.84
CA GLU A 216 1.38 -20.93 17.74
C GLU A 216 2.02 -21.80 16.64
N PRO A 217 2.20 -23.11 16.88
CA PRO A 217 2.72 -24.02 15.86
C PRO A 217 1.81 -23.98 14.64
N ALA A 218 2.43 -23.86 13.47
CA ALA A 218 1.74 -23.78 12.18
C ALA A 218 0.84 -25.01 12.02
N ASP A 219 -0.48 -24.80 11.92
CA ASP A 219 -1.44 -25.81 11.57
C ASP A 219 -1.14 -26.31 10.13
N PRO A 220 -0.76 -27.57 9.92
CA PRO A 220 -0.47 -28.11 8.59
C PRO A 220 -1.71 -28.18 7.66
N ALA A 221 -2.91 -27.90 8.18
CA ALA A 221 -4.18 -27.88 7.46
C ALA A 221 -4.67 -26.46 7.09
N ALA A 222 -3.81 -25.42 7.17
CA ALA A 222 -4.23 -24.07 6.77
C ALA A 222 -4.69 -24.07 5.31
N PRO A 223 -5.91 -23.59 4.98
CA PRO A 223 -6.45 -23.64 3.63
C PRO A 223 -5.54 -22.84 2.69
N ARG A 224 -5.21 -23.47 1.56
CA ARG A 224 -4.44 -22.78 0.50
C ARG A 224 -5.26 -21.63 -0.06
N PRO A 225 -4.62 -20.50 -0.40
CA PRO A 225 -5.32 -19.39 -1.04
C PRO A 225 -5.90 -19.85 -2.39
N THR A 226 -7.08 -19.34 -2.71
CA THR A 226 -7.64 -19.45 -4.07
C THR A 226 -6.74 -18.67 -5.06
N ALA A 227 -6.91 -18.90 -6.36
CA ALA A 227 -6.14 -18.18 -7.37
C ALA A 227 -6.33 -16.65 -7.27
N VAL A 228 -7.55 -16.19 -6.99
CA VAL A 228 -7.86 -14.78 -6.81
C VAL A 228 -7.20 -14.22 -5.54
N GLU A 229 -7.28 -14.94 -4.42
CA GLU A 229 -6.62 -14.53 -3.18
C GLU A 229 -5.09 -14.50 -3.33
N LEU A 230 -4.52 -15.48 -4.03
CA LEU A 230 -3.08 -15.51 -4.31
C LEU A 230 -2.64 -14.30 -5.15
N LEU A 231 -3.39 -13.97 -6.20
CA LEU A 231 -3.13 -12.77 -6.99
C LEU A 231 -3.17 -11.51 -6.10
N ARG A 232 -4.20 -11.35 -5.28
CA ARG A 232 -4.36 -10.21 -4.35
C ARG A 232 -3.19 -10.09 -3.38
N LEU A 233 -2.75 -11.22 -2.79
CA LEU A 233 -1.59 -11.26 -1.90
C LEU A 233 -0.32 -10.79 -2.61
N LEU A 234 -0.06 -11.30 -3.80
CA LEU A 234 1.15 -10.99 -4.56
C LEU A 234 1.17 -9.55 -5.07
N VAL A 235 0.05 -9.04 -5.57
CA VAL A 235 -0.06 -7.64 -6.01
C VAL A 235 0.12 -6.68 -4.83
N LEU A 236 -0.52 -6.95 -3.70
CA LEU A 236 -0.35 -6.13 -2.49
C LEU A 236 1.10 -6.23 -1.96
N ARG A 237 1.74 -7.41 -2.05
CA ARG A 237 3.13 -7.58 -1.62
C ARG A 237 4.11 -6.80 -2.52
N ALA A 238 3.87 -6.80 -3.82
CA ALA A 238 4.65 -6.00 -4.77
C ALA A 238 4.51 -4.50 -4.49
N ASP A 239 3.29 -4.01 -4.30
CA ASP A 239 3.00 -2.60 -3.96
C ASP A 239 3.71 -2.18 -2.67
N VAL A 240 3.61 -2.99 -1.63
CA VAL A 240 4.29 -2.78 -0.35
C VAL A 240 5.82 -2.79 -0.50
N ALA A 241 6.37 -3.74 -1.27
CA ALA A 241 7.81 -3.82 -1.53
C ALA A 241 8.35 -2.57 -2.25
N ARG A 242 7.61 -2.06 -3.25
CA ARG A 242 7.92 -0.79 -3.92
C ARG A 242 7.96 0.39 -2.95
N ARG A 243 7.01 0.49 -2.05
CA ARG A 243 6.97 1.54 -1.02
C ARG A 243 8.15 1.46 -0.05
N LEU A 244 8.67 0.25 0.20
CA LEU A 244 9.85 0.00 1.03
C LEU A 244 11.18 0.15 0.26
N GLY A 245 11.15 0.33 -1.07
CA GLY A 245 12.35 0.36 -1.91
C GLY A 245 12.96 -1.03 -2.14
N ASP A 246 12.25 -2.11 -1.81
CA ASP A 246 12.70 -3.49 -2.04
C ASP A 246 12.31 -3.97 -3.44
N GLU A 247 13.08 -3.53 -4.42
CA GLU A 247 12.85 -3.84 -5.85
C GLU A 247 12.94 -5.33 -6.16
N ARG A 248 13.79 -6.07 -5.44
CA ARG A 248 13.95 -7.51 -5.65
C ARG A 248 12.67 -8.27 -5.27
N THR A 249 12.16 -8.01 -4.09
CA THR A 249 10.90 -8.61 -3.62
C THR A 249 9.72 -8.14 -4.48
N ALA A 250 9.71 -6.88 -4.92
CA ALA A 250 8.69 -6.38 -5.83
C ALA A 250 8.68 -7.15 -7.15
N ALA A 251 9.85 -7.32 -7.79
CA ALA A 251 9.99 -8.05 -9.04
C ALA A 251 9.57 -9.52 -8.92
N ASP A 252 9.98 -10.21 -7.83
CA ASP A 252 9.56 -11.60 -7.57
C ASP A 252 8.04 -11.70 -7.42
N ALA A 253 7.44 -10.84 -6.61
CA ALA A 253 6.01 -10.84 -6.37
C ALA A 253 5.21 -10.55 -7.68
N LEU A 254 5.68 -9.61 -8.52
CA LEU A 254 5.08 -9.32 -9.83
C LEU A 254 5.20 -10.52 -10.78
N ALA A 255 6.35 -11.16 -10.86
CA ALA A 255 6.55 -12.35 -11.69
C ALA A 255 5.61 -13.50 -11.28
N ARG A 256 5.48 -13.74 -9.98
CA ARG A 256 4.55 -14.74 -9.43
C ARG A 256 3.10 -14.37 -9.69
N ALA A 257 2.73 -13.09 -9.55
CA ALA A 257 1.38 -12.60 -9.83
C ALA A 257 0.95 -12.84 -11.30
N ARG A 258 1.86 -12.60 -12.26
CA ARG A 258 1.63 -12.90 -13.68
C ARG A 258 1.39 -14.38 -13.96
N ALA A 259 2.03 -15.26 -13.20
CA ALA A 259 1.91 -16.70 -13.36
C ALA A 259 0.61 -17.26 -12.79
N VAL A 260 -0.19 -16.47 -12.06
CA VAL A 260 -1.47 -16.92 -11.51
C VAL A 260 -2.49 -17.11 -12.63
N ALA A 261 -2.91 -18.37 -12.85
CA ALA A 261 -3.95 -18.68 -13.82
C ALA A 261 -5.33 -18.31 -13.26
N LEU A 262 -6.06 -17.46 -13.95
CA LEU A 262 -7.44 -17.07 -13.62
C LEU A 262 -8.38 -17.45 -14.75
N ASP A 263 -9.52 -18.02 -14.39
CA ASP A 263 -10.65 -18.19 -15.30
C ASP A 263 -11.39 -16.86 -15.56
N GLY A 264 -12.42 -16.88 -16.36
CA GLY A 264 -13.20 -15.68 -16.68
C GLY A 264 -13.91 -15.06 -15.49
N ALA A 265 -14.35 -15.86 -14.50
CA ALA A 265 -14.97 -15.35 -13.27
C ALA A 265 -13.93 -14.71 -12.36
N GLY A 266 -12.80 -15.38 -12.13
CA GLY A 266 -11.69 -14.87 -11.36
C GLY A 266 -11.12 -13.57 -11.92
N ARG A 267 -11.02 -13.43 -13.24
CA ARG A 267 -10.57 -12.15 -13.88
C ARG A 267 -11.55 -11.00 -13.63
N ARG A 268 -12.85 -11.27 -13.63
CA ARG A 268 -13.84 -10.22 -13.30
C ARG A 268 -13.75 -9.82 -11.84
N GLU A 269 -13.63 -10.80 -10.94
CA GLU A 269 -13.51 -10.57 -9.51
C GLU A 269 -12.20 -9.82 -9.15
N ALA A 270 -11.08 -10.15 -9.80
CA ALA A 270 -9.76 -9.56 -9.56
C ALA A 270 -9.45 -8.36 -10.49
N ARG A 271 -10.45 -7.73 -11.10
CA ARG A 271 -10.27 -6.66 -12.09
C ARG A 271 -9.39 -5.52 -11.58
N ASP A 272 -9.62 -5.09 -10.35
CA ASP A 272 -8.87 -3.99 -9.73
C ASP A 272 -7.42 -4.40 -9.43
N ASP A 273 -7.22 -5.65 -8.98
CA ASP A 273 -5.89 -6.20 -8.72
C ASP A 273 -5.08 -6.35 -10.01
N LEU A 274 -5.72 -6.80 -11.10
CA LEU A 274 -5.10 -6.89 -12.43
C LEU A 274 -4.76 -5.50 -13.00
N ARG A 275 -5.55 -4.47 -12.69
CA ARG A 275 -5.22 -3.09 -13.03
C ARG A 275 -3.99 -2.63 -12.26
N ARG A 276 -3.97 -2.86 -10.95
CA ARG A 276 -2.84 -2.50 -10.09
C ARG A 276 -1.54 -3.22 -10.51
N LEU A 277 -1.64 -4.50 -10.86
CA LEU A 277 -0.49 -5.25 -11.38
C LEU A 277 0.16 -4.53 -12.57
N ARG A 278 -0.63 -4.09 -13.55
CA ARG A 278 -0.12 -3.35 -14.72
C ARG A 278 0.51 -2.01 -14.34
N GLU A 279 -0.09 -1.28 -13.39
CA GLU A 279 0.46 -0.01 -12.89
C GLU A 279 1.85 -0.20 -12.27
N LEU A 280 1.98 -1.26 -11.44
CA LEU A 280 3.26 -1.61 -10.83
C LEU A 280 4.32 -2.09 -11.83
N GLU A 281 3.91 -2.62 -12.98
CA GLU A 281 4.82 -3.03 -14.06
C GLU A 281 5.33 -1.84 -14.87
N GLU A 282 4.54 -0.78 -14.99
CA GLU A 282 4.88 0.44 -15.72
C GLU A 282 5.74 1.41 -14.89
N ASP A 283 5.76 1.28 -13.55
CA ASP A 283 6.49 2.14 -12.61
C ASP A 283 7.94 1.67 -12.41
#